data_c28d775835558cb72a04ebff5f90ebe6
#
_entry.id   c28d775835558cb72a04ebff5f90ebe6
#
_cell.length_a   1.000
_cell.length_b   1.000
_cell.length_c   1.000
_cell.angle_alpha   90.00
_cell.angle_beta   90.00
_cell.angle_gamma   90.00
#
_symmetry.space_group_name_H-M   'P 1'
#
loop_
_entity.id
_entity.type
_entity.pdbx_description
1 polymer ?
#
loop_
_entity_poly.entity_id
_entity_poly.type
_entity_poly.pdbx_seq_one_letter_code
_entity_poly.pdbx_strand_id
1 'polypeptide(L)'
;MEHIDRENQPNLSYFETMKDWQEFVNRTPQQYADWINGCSKEAESLEIIRLFQLLPQQKPIFVDTNISLDTLSEISDCDHVAVMICPQSMSVNRFFDRGDPEKRFILEQIQRSDDPESTMRNYRKCLEKINSKEVYDRYANSGFFTLVRDDNSTTEDTLKKLAEHFGCNRAAANK
;
A
#
# COMPACT_ATOMS: atom_id res chain seq x y z
N MET A 1 -16.44 2.70 -5.55
CA MET A 1 -15.51 3.59 -6.32
C MET A 1 -16.34 4.27 -7.40
N GLU A 2 -17.14 5.27 -7.03
CA GLU A 2 -18.17 5.78 -7.94
C GLU A 2 -17.69 6.80 -8.97
N HIS A 3 -16.45 7.25 -8.98
CA HIS A 3 -16.00 8.31 -9.92
C HIS A 3 -14.48 8.29 -10.15
N ILE A 4 -13.92 7.16 -10.62
CA ILE A 4 -12.57 7.21 -11.20
C ILE A 4 -12.74 7.76 -12.62
N ASP A 5 -12.18 8.94 -12.88
CA ASP A 5 -12.13 9.54 -14.19
C ASP A 5 -10.90 9.01 -14.95
N ARG A 6 -11.14 8.33 -16.07
CA ARG A 6 -10.07 7.72 -16.88
C ARG A 6 -9.06 8.75 -17.41
N GLU A 7 -9.48 9.96 -17.65
CA GLU A 7 -8.61 11.04 -18.15
C GLU A 7 -7.69 11.56 -17.04
N ASN A 8 -8.22 11.73 -15.82
CA ASN A 8 -7.49 12.28 -14.69
C ASN A 8 -6.85 11.21 -13.79
N GLN A 9 -7.34 9.96 -13.81
CA GLN A 9 -6.80 8.82 -13.06
C GLN A 9 -6.47 7.61 -13.97
N PRO A 10 -5.57 7.77 -14.96
CA PRO A 10 -5.26 6.70 -15.91
C PRO A 10 -4.62 5.47 -15.27
N ASN A 11 -3.89 5.63 -14.16
CA ASN A 11 -3.26 4.51 -13.46
C ASN A 11 -4.27 3.72 -12.62
N LEU A 12 -5.17 4.37 -11.89
CA LEU A 12 -6.22 3.71 -11.12
C LEU A 12 -7.24 3.03 -12.03
N SER A 13 -7.55 3.61 -13.19
CA SER A 13 -8.47 3.05 -14.17
C SER A 13 -7.82 2.04 -15.13
N TYR A 14 -6.52 1.75 -14.98
CA TYR A 14 -5.78 0.89 -15.89
C TYR A 14 -6.47 -0.45 -16.18
N PHE A 15 -6.96 -1.14 -15.14
CA PHE A 15 -7.62 -2.44 -15.30
C PHE A 15 -8.96 -2.39 -16.05
N GLU A 16 -9.56 -1.21 -16.20
CA GLU A 16 -10.74 -1.03 -17.04
C GLU A 16 -10.40 -0.85 -18.52
N THR A 17 -9.16 -0.45 -18.82
CA THR A 17 -8.72 -0.08 -20.17
C THR A 17 -7.74 -1.07 -20.78
N MET A 18 -7.07 -1.87 -19.96
CA MET A 18 -6.13 -2.88 -20.46
C MET A 18 -6.85 -3.95 -21.30
N LYS A 19 -6.16 -4.45 -22.31
CA LYS A 19 -6.72 -5.44 -23.23
C LYS A 19 -6.44 -6.87 -22.80
N ASP A 20 -5.30 -7.10 -22.15
CA ASP A 20 -4.80 -8.42 -21.82
C ASP A 20 -4.00 -8.39 -20.49
N TRP A 21 -4.28 -9.36 -19.63
CA TRP A 21 -3.54 -9.55 -18.37
C TRP A 21 -2.06 -9.90 -18.59
N GLN A 22 -1.71 -10.48 -19.75
CA GLN A 22 -0.34 -10.75 -20.12
C GLN A 22 0.49 -9.47 -20.27
N GLU A 23 -0.13 -8.38 -20.73
CA GLU A 23 0.51 -7.06 -20.76
C GLU A 23 0.86 -6.58 -19.34
N PHE A 24 0.01 -6.83 -18.37
CA PHE A 24 0.24 -6.44 -16.97
C PHE A 24 1.35 -7.27 -16.32
N VAL A 25 1.29 -8.61 -16.38
CA VAL A 25 2.24 -9.48 -15.68
C VAL A 25 3.64 -9.50 -16.31
N ASN A 26 3.76 -9.07 -17.55
CA ASN A 26 5.03 -8.97 -18.28
C ASN A 26 5.64 -7.55 -18.27
N ARG A 27 5.09 -6.61 -17.51
CA ARG A 27 5.70 -5.28 -17.35
C ARG A 27 7.15 -5.40 -16.86
N THR A 28 7.99 -4.51 -17.34
CA THR A 28 9.33 -4.36 -16.76
C THR A 28 9.24 -3.84 -15.32
N PRO A 29 10.26 -4.06 -14.48
CA PRO A 29 10.28 -3.51 -13.12
C PRO A 29 10.09 -2.00 -13.07
N GLN A 30 10.58 -1.25 -14.07
CA GLN A 30 10.38 0.19 -14.13
C GLN A 30 8.93 0.54 -14.45
N GLN A 31 8.33 -0.07 -15.48
CA GLN A 31 6.92 0.17 -15.84
C GLN A 31 5.97 -0.17 -14.68
N TYR A 32 6.28 -1.24 -13.94
CA TYR A 32 5.49 -1.62 -12.77
C TYR A 32 5.61 -0.59 -11.64
N ALA A 33 6.83 -0.11 -11.35
CA ALA A 33 7.07 0.91 -10.34
C ALA A 33 6.42 2.25 -10.71
N ASP A 34 6.50 2.66 -11.99
CA ASP A 34 5.89 3.89 -12.48
C ASP A 34 4.37 3.85 -12.35
N TRP A 35 3.76 2.69 -12.66
CA TRP A 35 2.32 2.48 -12.48
C TRP A 35 1.91 2.54 -10.99
N ILE A 36 2.62 1.86 -10.07
CA ILE A 36 2.35 1.91 -8.63
C ILE A 36 2.45 3.35 -8.11
N ASN A 37 3.50 4.08 -8.50
CA ASN A 37 3.68 5.48 -8.10
C ASN A 37 2.58 6.38 -8.68
N GLY A 38 2.15 6.12 -9.90
CA GLY A 38 1.02 6.82 -10.53
C GLY A 38 -0.29 6.57 -9.77
N CYS A 39 -0.60 5.30 -9.45
CA CYS A 39 -1.77 4.94 -8.63
C CYS A 39 -1.73 5.65 -7.27
N SER A 40 -0.58 5.67 -6.59
CA SER A 40 -0.46 6.32 -5.28
C SER A 40 -0.75 7.83 -5.36
N LYS A 41 -0.22 8.53 -6.37
CA LYS A 41 -0.46 9.97 -6.57
C LYS A 41 -1.93 10.28 -6.89
N GLU A 42 -2.55 9.46 -7.73
CA GLU A 42 -3.96 9.62 -8.09
C GLU A 42 -4.86 9.33 -6.89
N ALA A 43 -4.56 8.26 -6.12
CA ALA A 43 -5.29 7.91 -4.90
C ALA A 43 -5.14 8.99 -3.82
N GLU A 44 -3.94 9.53 -3.60
CA GLU A 44 -3.66 10.60 -2.63
C GLU A 44 -4.61 11.79 -2.83
N SER A 45 -4.79 12.25 -4.05
CA SER A 45 -5.68 13.36 -4.37
C SER A 45 -7.14 13.07 -4.00
N LEU A 46 -7.62 11.85 -4.28
CA LEU A 46 -8.98 11.42 -3.96
C LEU A 46 -9.18 11.24 -2.45
N GLU A 47 -8.19 10.67 -1.76
CA GLU A 47 -8.20 10.46 -0.32
C GLU A 47 -8.23 11.79 0.44
N ILE A 48 -7.44 12.79 0.04
CA ILE A 48 -7.45 14.12 0.64
C ILE A 48 -8.84 14.76 0.50
N ILE A 49 -9.45 14.74 -0.69
CA ILE A 49 -10.81 15.24 -0.90
C ILE A 49 -11.79 14.52 0.04
N ARG A 50 -11.66 13.20 0.17
CA ARG A 50 -12.54 12.40 1.04
C ARG A 50 -12.35 12.75 2.51
N LEU A 51 -11.13 12.98 2.96
CA LEU A 51 -10.84 13.42 4.33
C LEU A 51 -11.53 14.77 4.63
N PHE A 52 -11.44 15.75 3.73
CA PHE A 52 -12.16 17.02 3.88
C PHE A 52 -13.68 16.86 4.02
N GLN A 53 -14.27 15.93 3.28
CA GLN A 53 -15.71 15.63 3.38
C GLN A 53 -16.11 14.99 4.72
N LEU A 54 -15.16 14.32 5.40
CA LEU A 54 -15.40 13.63 6.66
C LEU A 54 -15.19 14.53 7.90
N LEU A 55 -14.45 15.63 7.78
CA LEU A 55 -14.16 16.55 8.90
C LEU A 55 -15.39 16.99 9.72
N PRO A 56 -16.57 17.27 9.12
CA PRO A 56 -17.74 17.70 9.89
C PRO A 56 -18.31 16.65 10.86
N GLN A 57 -17.88 15.39 10.75
CA GLN A 57 -18.48 14.30 11.54
C GLN A 57 -18.08 14.32 13.02
N GLN A 58 -17.07 15.06 13.42
CA GLN A 58 -16.57 15.19 14.81
C GLN A 58 -16.29 13.84 15.49
N LYS A 59 -15.91 12.82 14.71
CA LYS A 59 -15.59 11.47 15.18
C LYS A 59 -14.14 11.15 14.79
N PRO A 60 -13.43 10.33 15.57
CA PRO A 60 -12.15 9.79 15.14
C PRO A 60 -12.30 9.05 13.82
N ILE A 61 -11.40 9.33 12.87
CA ILE A 61 -11.35 8.69 11.56
C ILE A 61 -10.00 7.99 11.47
N PHE A 62 -10.03 6.67 11.24
CA PHE A 62 -8.83 5.88 10.95
C PHE A 62 -8.80 5.59 9.48
N VAL A 63 -7.65 5.84 8.86
CA VAL A 63 -7.45 5.71 7.42
C VAL A 63 -6.21 4.86 7.18
N ASP A 64 -6.36 3.81 6.37
CA ASP A 64 -5.24 3.15 5.71
C ASP A 64 -5.06 3.86 4.36
N THR A 65 -3.91 4.48 4.15
CA THR A 65 -3.76 5.53 3.13
C THR A 65 -2.52 5.33 2.26
N ASN A 66 -2.62 5.80 1.02
CA ASN A 66 -1.50 5.98 0.09
C ASN A 66 -0.97 7.43 0.06
N ILE A 67 -1.45 8.31 0.95
CA ILE A 67 -0.95 9.68 1.04
C ILE A 67 0.55 9.65 1.31
N SER A 68 1.30 10.45 0.56
CA SER A 68 2.76 10.48 0.65
C SER A 68 3.25 10.97 2.03
N LEU A 69 4.44 10.53 2.44
CA LEU A 69 5.05 10.98 3.70
C LEU A 69 5.21 12.50 3.74
N ASP A 70 5.54 13.12 2.60
CA ASP A 70 5.71 14.56 2.48
C ASP A 70 4.38 15.28 2.74
N THR A 71 3.32 14.85 2.08
CA THR A 71 1.97 15.40 2.32
C THR A 71 1.49 15.14 3.74
N LEU A 72 1.70 13.93 4.28
CA LEU A 72 1.34 13.62 5.67
C LEU A 72 2.06 14.53 6.66
N SER A 73 3.31 14.89 6.41
CA SER A 73 4.06 15.81 7.27
C SER A 73 3.54 17.24 7.23
N GLU A 74 2.85 17.62 6.18
CA GLU A 74 2.22 18.95 6.03
C GLU A 74 0.82 19.03 6.67
N ILE A 75 0.04 17.92 6.61
CA ILE A 75 -1.37 17.94 7.02
C ILE A 75 -1.64 17.27 8.37
N SER A 76 -0.65 16.61 8.96
CA SER A 76 -0.80 15.87 10.22
C SER A 76 0.45 15.98 11.09
N ASP A 77 0.34 15.63 12.35
CA ASP A 77 1.46 15.53 13.28
C ASP A 77 1.86 14.07 13.53
N CYS A 78 3.00 13.89 14.22
CA CYS A 78 3.58 12.58 14.47
C CYS A 78 2.70 11.67 15.33
N ASP A 79 1.81 12.23 16.15
CA ASP A 79 0.94 11.46 17.05
C ASP A 79 -0.29 10.86 16.33
N HIS A 80 -0.56 11.34 15.11
CA HIS A 80 -1.69 10.91 14.30
C HIS A 80 -1.29 10.06 13.08
N VAL A 81 0.00 9.79 12.89
CA VAL A 81 0.50 8.97 11.78
C VAL A 81 1.27 7.77 12.29
N ALA A 82 0.96 6.60 11.77
CA ALA A 82 1.71 5.37 12.00
C ALA A 82 2.14 4.75 10.67
N VAL A 83 3.42 4.50 10.53
CA VAL A 83 4.01 3.82 9.36
C VAL A 83 4.20 2.34 9.68
N MET A 84 3.63 1.47 8.87
CA MET A 84 3.80 0.02 9.01
C MET A 84 4.65 -0.51 7.87
N ILE A 85 5.80 -1.06 8.18
CA ILE A 85 6.74 -1.65 7.22
C ILE A 85 7.06 -3.10 7.56
N CYS A 86 7.54 -3.82 6.57
CA CYS A 86 8.05 -5.17 6.77
C CYS A 86 9.33 -5.38 5.95
N PRO A 87 10.20 -6.33 6.35
CA PRO A 87 11.41 -6.64 5.59
C PRO A 87 11.08 -7.03 4.13
N GLN A 88 11.95 -6.64 3.20
CA GLN A 88 11.79 -6.95 1.77
C GLN A 88 11.58 -8.44 1.52
N SER A 89 12.28 -9.31 2.25
CA SER A 89 12.13 -10.77 2.15
C SER A 89 10.68 -11.23 2.40
N MET A 90 9.94 -10.57 3.27
CA MET A 90 8.53 -10.88 3.49
C MET A 90 7.63 -10.33 2.38
N SER A 91 7.89 -9.10 1.94
CA SER A 91 7.09 -8.44 0.89
C SER A 91 7.23 -9.14 -0.46
N VAL A 92 8.40 -9.66 -0.78
CA VAL A 92 8.71 -10.27 -2.08
C VAL A 92 8.51 -11.78 -2.05
N ASN A 93 9.16 -12.49 -1.10
CA ASN A 93 9.17 -13.95 -1.11
C ASN A 93 7.82 -14.55 -0.74
N ARG A 94 7.06 -13.89 0.12
CA ARG A 94 5.75 -14.34 0.59
C ARG A 94 4.57 -13.62 -0.06
N PHE A 95 4.81 -12.92 -1.15
CA PHE A 95 3.75 -12.17 -1.83
C PHE A 95 2.57 -13.05 -2.21
N PHE A 96 2.84 -14.25 -2.76
CA PHE A 96 1.83 -15.20 -3.19
C PHE A 96 1.38 -16.19 -2.12
N ASP A 97 2.04 -16.25 -0.95
CA ASP A 97 1.67 -17.15 0.15
C ASP A 97 0.42 -16.67 0.90
N ARG A 98 -0.01 -15.45 0.66
CA ARG A 98 -1.20 -14.88 1.28
C ARG A 98 -2.45 -15.42 0.59
N GLY A 99 -3.47 -15.79 1.38
CA GLY A 99 -4.76 -16.28 0.87
C GLY A 99 -5.64 -15.25 0.14
N ASP A 100 -5.03 -14.18 -0.34
CA ASP A 100 -5.65 -13.04 -1.02
C ASP A 100 -6.10 -13.45 -2.44
N PRO A 101 -7.39 -13.33 -2.78
CA PRO A 101 -7.91 -13.72 -4.10
C PRO A 101 -7.24 -12.98 -5.26
N GLU A 102 -6.90 -11.69 -5.08
CA GLU A 102 -6.26 -10.90 -6.13
C GLU A 102 -4.85 -11.42 -6.45
N LYS A 103 -4.08 -11.79 -5.42
CA LYS A 103 -2.75 -12.37 -5.59
C LYS A 103 -2.78 -13.75 -6.23
N ARG A 104 -3.77 -14.57 -5.88
CA ARG A 104 -4.00 -15.85 -6.57
C ARG A 104 -4.31 -15.64 -8.03
N PHE A 105 -5.17 -14.67 -8.34
CA PHE A 105 -5.50 -14.34 -9.72
C PHE A 105 -4.26 -13.91 -10.51
N ILE A 106 -3.41 -13.04 -9.96
CA ILE A 106 -2.15 -12.64 -10.58
C ILE A 106 -1.24 -13.86 -10.82
N LEU A 107 -1.12 -14.75 -9.83
CA LEU A 107 -0.35 -15.99 -9.97
C LEU A 107 -0.87 -16.86 -11.13
N GLU A 108 -2.19 -16.99 -11.26
CA GLU A 108 -2.81 -17.71 -12.38
C GLU A 108 -2.49 -17.05 -13.74
N GLN A 109 -2.48 -15.72 -13.82
CA GLN A 109 -2.10 -15.03 -15.06
C GLN A 109 -0.62 -15.25 -15.41
N ILE A 110 0.27 -15.26 -14.42
CA ILE A 110 1.68 -15.62 -14.61
C ILE A 110 1.81 -17.05 -15.13
N GLN A 111 1.05 -18.00 -14.57
CA GLN A 111 1.06 -19.40 -15.02
C GLN A 111 0.51 -19.62 -16.43
N ARG A 112 -0.30 -18.70 -16.93
CA ARG A 112 -0.86 -18.72 -18.31
C ARG A 112 0.03 -18.03 -19.35
N SER A 113 1.14 -17.44 -18.94
CA SER A 113 2.07 -16.80 -19.88
C SER A 113 2.82 -17.83 -20.73
N ASP A 114 3.37 -17.39 -21.85
CA ASP A 114 4.14 -18.25 -22.76
C ASP A 114 5.38 -18.87 -22.09
N ASP A 115 6.00 -18.15 -21.15
CA ASP A 115 7.10 -18.63 -20.31
C ASP A 115 6.82 -18.26 -18.83
N PRO A 116 6.07 -19.11 -18.09
CA PRO A 116 5.68 -18.84 -16.71
C PRO A 116 6.86 -18.64 -15.76
N GLU A 117 7.99 -19.34 -15.98
CA GLU A 117 9.15 -19.20 -15.13
C GLU A 117 9.85 -17.85 -15.34
N SER A 118 9.99 -17.43 -16.58
CA SER A 118 10.57 -16.12 -16.90
C SER A 118 9.67 -14.99 -16.41
N THR A 119 8.36 -15.09 -16.63
CA THR A 119 7.38 -14.12 -16.16
C THR A 119 7.38 -14.03 -14.63
N MET A 120 7.45 -15.15 -13.92
CA MET A 120 7.56 -15.17 -12.45
C MET A 120 8.85 -14.49 -11.96
N ARG A 121 10.01 -14.79 -12.60
CA ARG A 121 11.28 -14.15 -12.26
C ARG A 121 11.21 -12.63 -12.48
N ASN A 122 10.62 -12.20 -13.60
CA ASN A 122 10.41 -10.78 -13.88
C ASN A 122 9.47 -10.12 -12.88
N TYR A 123 8.36 -10.75 -12.57
CA TYR A 123 7.38 -10.21 -11.60
C TYR A 123 7.99 -10.06 -10.20
N ARG A 124 8.82 -11.00 -9.76
CA ARG A 124 9.59 -10.85 -8.51
C ARG A 124 10.50 -9.63 -8.53
N LYS A 125 11.19 -9.35 -9.63
CA LYS A 125 12.00 -8.12 -9.79
C LYS A 125 11.15 -6.85 -9.74
N CYS A 126 9.90 -6.90 -10.21
CA CYS A 126 8.96 -5.80 -10.04
C CYS A 126 8.66 -5.55 -8.55
N LEU A 127 8.38 -6.62 -7.81
CA LEU A 127 8.15 -6.54 -6.35
C LEU A 127 9.40 -6.07 -5.59
N GLU A 128 10.58 -6.56 -5.95
CA GLU A 128 11.87 -6.13 -5.37
C GLU A 128 12.10 -4.62 -5.58
N LYS A 129 11.75 -4.10 -6.76
CA LYS A 129 11.93 -2.68 -7.07
C LYS A 129 11.04 -1.78 -6.21
N ILE A 130 9.76 -2.09 -6.08
CA ILE A 130 8.83 -1.29 -5.27
C ILE A 130 9.00 -1.49 -3.76
N ASN A 131 9.67 -2.55 -3.34
CA ASN A 131 10.03 -2.84 -1.94
C ASN A 131 11.55 -2.77 -1.73
N SER A 132 12.24 -1.89 -2.47
CA SER A 132 13.69 -1.76 -2.37
C SER A 132 14.12 -1.28 -0.97
N LYS A 133 15.40 -1.51 -0.63
CA LYS A 133 15.96 -0.99 0.62
C LYS A 133 15.80 0.53 0.73
N GLU A 134 15.95 1.23 -0.37
CA GLU A 134 15.78 2.68 -0.42
C GLU A 134 14.35 3.11 -0.04
N VAL A 135 13.34 2.40 -0.57
CA VAL A 135 11.94 2.63 -0.19
C VAL A 135 11.73 2.30 1.28
N TYR A 136 12.24 1.15 1.75
CA TYR A 136 12.17 0.77 3.16
C TYR A 136 12.79 1.82 4.08
N ASP A 137 14.03 2.26 3.77
CA ASP A 137 14.76 3.24 4.58
C ASP A 137 14.04 4.59 4.63
N ARG A 138 13.41 5.02 3.53
CA ARG A 138 12.61 6.26 3.48
C ARG A 138 11.45 6.20 4.45
N TYR A 139 10.73 5.10 4.52
CA TYR A 139 9.62 4.93 5.46
C TYR A 139 10.12 4.74 6.90
N ALA A 140 11.17 3.96 7.11
CA ALA A 140 11.77 3.73 8.43
C ALA A 140 12.32 5.01 9.06
N ASN A 141 12.80 5.96 8.26
CA ASN A 141 13.38 7.22 8.70
C ASN A 141 12.43 8.43 8.47
N SER A 142 11.15 8.19 8.32
CA SER A 142 10.15 9.24 8.05
C SER A 142 9.94 10.24 9.19
N GLY A 143 10.38 9.92 10.40
CA GLY A 143 10.10 10.71 11.60
C GLY A 143 8.76 10.40 12.26
N PHE A 144 7.88 9.64 11.60
CA PHE A 144 6.63 9.16 12.17
C PHE A 144 6.82 7.90 13.04
N PHE A 145 5.83 7.61 13.88
CA PHE A 145 5.82 6.35 14.61
C PHE A 145 5.83 5.15 13.64
N THR A 146 6.88 4.32 13.74
CA THR A 146 7.11 3.23 12.80
C THR A 146 7.03 1.88 13.46
N LEU A 147 6.18 1.01 12.92
CA LEU A 147 6.05 -0.39 13.29
C LEU A 147 6.68 -1.29 12.22
N VAL A 148 7.72 -2.01 12.59
CA VAL A 148 8.27 -3.07 11.75
C VAL A 148 7.51 -4.37 12.05
N ARG A 149 6.84 -4.93 11.05
CA ARG A 149 6.16 -6.21 11.13
C ARG A 149 7.06 -7.29 10.54
N ASP A 150 7.48 -8.19 11.37
CA ASP A 150 8.28 -9.37 11.01
C ASP A 150 7.46 -10.68 11.23
N ASP A 151 8.13 -11.81 11.12
CA ASP A 151 7.53 -13.15 11.30
C ASP A 151 7.00 -13.40 12.70
N ASN A 152 7.48 -12.67 13.70
CA ASN A 152 7.08 -12.80 15.09
C ASN A 152 5.94 -11.84 15.46
N SER A 153 5.59 -10.92 14.56
CA SER A 153 4.58 -9.90 14.81
C SER A 153 3.17 -10.47 14.67
N THR A 154 2.39 -10.43 15.74
CA THR A 154 0.98 -10.83 15.72
C THR A 154 0.08 -9.61 15.35
N THR A 155 -1.13 -9.90 14.87
CA THR A 155 -2.14 -8.87 14.64
C THR A 155 -2.52 -8.17 15.95
N GLU A 156 -2.62 -8.93 17.05
CA GLU A 156 -2.97 -8.41 18.37
C GLU A 156 -1.91 -7.45 18.90
N ASP A 157 -0.63 -7.83 18.83
CA ASP A 157 0.48 -6.95 19.25
C ASP A 157 0.54 -5.67 18.40
N THR A 158 0.32 -5.79 17.10
CA THR A 158 0.27 -4.65 16.19
C THR A 158 -0.86 -3.71 16.56
N LEU A 159 -2.08 -4.24 16.76
CA LEU A 159 -3.25 -3.45 17.14
C LEU A 159 -3.04 -2.77 18.50
N LYS A 160 -2.45 -3.46 19.49
CA LYS A 160 -2.15 -2.89 20.80
C LYS A 160 -1.22 -1.69 20.69
N LYS A 161 -0.11 -1.82 19.93
CA LYS A 161 0.85 -0.73 19.72
C LYS A 161 0.23 0.46 19.00
N LEU A 162 -0.61 0.22 17.99
CA LEU A 162 -1.35 1.28 17.29
C LEU A 162 -2.35 1.97 18.23
N ALA A 163 -3.10 1.21 19.02
CA ALA A 163 -4.06 1.75 19.97
C ALA A 163 -3.38 2.59 21.07
N GLU A 164 -2.19 2.19 21.52
CA GLU A 164 -1.36 2.97 22.44
C GLU A 164 -0.86 4.26 21.78
N HIS A 165 -0.33 4.18 20.56
CA HIS A 165 0.16 5.33 19.82
C HIS A 165 -0.94 6.37 19.57
N PHE A 166 -2.11 5.96 19.09
CA PHE A 166 -3.24 6.84 18.83
C PHE A 166 -4.06 7.22 20.09
N GLY A 167 -3.64 6.80 21.27
CA GLY A 167 -4.31 7.12 22.53
C GLY A 167 -5.69 6.48 22.71
N CYS A 168 -6.02 5.45 21.91
CA CYS A 168 -7.35 4.82 21.92
C CYS A 168 -7.67 4.10 23.24
N ASN A 169 -6.66 3.69 24.01
CA ASN A 169 -6.82 3.00 25.29
C ASN A 169 -7.30 3.91 26.43
N ARG A 170 -7.22 5.24 26.27
CA ARG A 170 -7.63 6.21 27.30
C ARG A 170 -9.15 6.38 27.39
N ALA A 171 -9.88 6.05 26.32
CA ALA A 171 -11.34 6.21 26.29
C ALA A 171 -12.10 5.15 27.10
N ALA A 172 -11.50 4.00 27.41
CA ALA A 172 -12.13 2.92 28.18
C ALA A 172 -12.00 3.08 29.72
N ALA A 173 -11.10 3.95 30.19
CA ALA A 173 -10.82 4.14 31.62
C ALA A 173 -11.68 5.25 32.27
N ASN A 174 -12.45 6.02 31.50
CA ASN A 174 -13.26 7.17 31.97
C ASN A 174 -14.78 6.95 31.79
N LYS A 175 -15.26 5.73 31.85
CA LYS A 175 -16.69 5.42 31.92
C LYS A 175 -17.03 4.71 33.21
#